data_756a4bf05d28b597b69a12bfda45b0b7
#
_entry.id   756a4bf05d28b597b69a12bfda45b0b7
#
_cell.length_a   1.000
_cell.length_b   1.000
_cell.length_c   1.000
_cell.angle_alpha   90.00
_cell.angle_beta   90.00
_cell.angle_gamma   90.00
#
_symmetry.space_group_name_H-M   'P 1'
#
loop_
_entity.id
_entity.type
_entity.pdbx_description
1 polymer ?
#
loop_
_entity_poly.entity_id
_entity_poly.type
_entity_poly.pdbx_seq_one_letter_code
_entity_poly.pdbx_strand_id
1 'polypeptide(L)'
;MKKSRGFALLAFALAVTTAVPAAANASPQPSAACKDVPNRYDLPFSVCDDELFIFAANYKPFESTVEDEQGAATRVFDEIVGNKLRETFPDVKIKYATWDYPVRYEDLKAAGVTPDIVIEDPKNRIDRDLEPMGWVGDLTPDLKKAGIDLNTLNKSAVELTKSRSDGGIYGVPLFIDEHVLLYNKKIFDKFKVKYPEPGMTYDEAFKKAKQLTADDGLHHYKGYMQHPDQYLDFNQAGLYPFLPTTSEEPAPEDVKVDISSDAWKTYVDNLYRFLEIPRNDFTTVTDFFKGDMSQPGHLAMAVDTLSRLNMYAGSELFIEDGDEAAFAEQAKSVDIGVSAIPVLERGATTTYQPNTRAAFIPPSSPKKEQALQIVKWLVSEEGQTELSSHGVKAVLQTDKVVQSFGKAIPELAEIDTSAVYWGENAAISNYQNTEYWDLPLWSVYRQHILRDGGTPEQALSLSQQQDIPNYIKAQSEAGKDW
;
A
#
# COMPACT_ATOMS: atom_id res chain seq x y z
N MET A 1 49.11 -35.80 -73.02
CA MET A 1 48.49 -36.99 -73.56
C MET A 1 47.09 -37.15 -73.06
N LYS A 2 46.13 -37.40 -73.99
CA LYS A 2 44.72 -37.84 -73.85
C LYS A 2 43.80 -36.79 -73.22
N LYS A 3 42.97 -35.93 -73.92
CA LYS A 3 41.78 -36.18 -74.75
C LYS A 3 40.68 -36.99 -74.02
N SER A 4 39.51 -36.28 -73.74
CA SER A 4 38.22 -36.66 -74.36
C SER A 4 37.14 -35.77 -73.73
N ARG A 5 36.41 -34.99 -74.50
CA ARG A 5 35.02 -35.16 -75.02
C ARG A 5 33.98 -35.06 -73.83
N GLY A 6 33.22 -34.06 -73.61
CA GLY A 6 32.22 -33.43 -74.44
C GLY A 6 30.87 -34.14 -74.35
N PHE A 7 29.93 -33.65 -73.61
CA PHE A 7 28.46 -33.83 -73.85
C PHE A 7 27.70 -32.59 -73.38
N ALA A 8 27.06 -31.94 -74.32
CA ALA A 8 26.14 -30.83 -74.06
C ALA A 8 24.77 -31.47 -73.82
N LEU A 9 24.16 -31.08 -72.68
CA LEU A 9 22.73 -31.31 -72.44
C LEU A 9 22.03 -29.98 -72.40
N LEU A 10 21.18 -29.74 -73.41
CA LEU A 10 20.18 -28.68 -73.41
C LEU A 10 19.16 -28.96 -72.31
N ALA A 11 19.07 -28.09 -71.30
CA ALA A 11 17.95 -28.08 -70.38
C ALA A 11 17.02 -26.91 -70.74
N PHE A 12 15.80 -27.23 -71.14
CA PHE A 12 14.70 -26.31 -71.28
C PHE A 12 14.31 -25.75 -69.91
N ALA A 13 14.51 -24.45 -69.69
CA ALA A 13 13.99 -23.79 -68.52
C ALA A 13 12.53 -23.38 -68.79
N LEU A 14 11.59 -24.08 -68.15
CA LEU A 14 10.21 -23.63 -68.02
C LEU A 14 10.18 -22.48 -66.99
N ALA A 15 9.97 -21.25 -67.43
CA ALA A 15 9.72 -20.14 -66.53
C ALA A 15 8.27 -20.23 -66.01
N VAL A 16 8.12 -20.71 -64.76
CA VAL A 16 6.89 -20.61 -64.02
C VAL A 16 6.86 -19.21 -63.37
N THR A 17 6.13 -18.27 -63.95
CA THR A 17 5.82 -17.00 -63.31
C THR A 17 4.79 -17.22 -62.22
N THR A 18 5.24 -17.42 -60.97
CA THR A 18 4.37 -17.29 -59.81
C THR A 18 4.06 -15.84 -59.59
N ALA A 19 2.83 -15.44 -59.86
CA ALA A 19 2.30 -14.17 -59.49
C ALA A 19 2.27 -14.08 -57.94
N VAL A 20 3.15 -13.29 -57.37
CA VAL A 20 3.07 -12.90 -55.95
C VAL A 20 1.83 -12.03 -55.83
N PRO A 21 0.83 -12.35 -54.98
CA PRO A 21 -0.26 -11.44 -54.73
C PRO A 21 0.31 -10.17 -54.10
N ALA A 22 0.04 -9.05 -54.72
CA ALA A 22 0.35 -7.72 -54.13
C ALA A 22 -0.22 -7.68 -52.71
N ALA A 23 0.66 -7.51 -51.71
CA ALA A 23 0.21 -7.21 -50.38
C ALA A 23 -0.74 -6.00 -50.46
N ALA A 24 -1.96 -6.20 -50.06
CA ALA A 24 -2.90 -5.11 -49.92
C ALA A 24 -2.26 -4.10 -48.96
N ASN A 25 -2.02 -2.90 -49.47
CA ASN A 25 -1.64 -1.76 -48.64
C ASN A 25 -2.75 -1.60 -47.58
N ALA A 26 -2.51 -2.08 -46.37
CA ALA A 26 -3.33 -1.68 -45.24
C ALA A 26 -3.20 -0.18 -45.16
N SER A 27 -4.30 0.53 -45.34
CA SER A 27 -4.37 1.95 -45.08
C SER A 27 -3.81 2.20 -43.69
N PRO A 28 -2.93 3.21 -43.50
CA PRO A 28 -2.44 3.51 -42.15
C PRO A 28 -3.66 3.75 -41.27
N GLN A 29 -3.78 2.96 -40.19
CA GLN A 29 -4.80 3.27 -39.19
C GLN A 29 -4.55 4.72 -38.73
N PRO A 30 -5.59 5.53 -38.56
CA PRO A 30 -5.43 6.87 -38.03
C PRO A 30 -4.67 6.74 -36.69
N SER A 31 -3.63 7.53 -36.51
CA SER A 31 -2.93 7.59 -35.22
C SER A 31 -3.94 7.97 -34.12
N ALA A 32 -3.93 7.24 -33.01
CA ALA A 32 -4.80 7.57 -31.88
C ALA A 32 -4.62 9.05 -31.50
N ALA A 33 -5.70 9.73 -31.18
CA ALA A 33 -5.62 11.08 -30.66
C ALA A 33 -5.08 11.00 -29.23
N CYS A 34 -4.09 11.85 -28.92
CA CYS A 34 -3.51 11.94 -27.59
C CYS A 34 -3.80 13.33 -27.01
N LYS A 35 -4.06 13.38 -25.71
CA LYS A 35 -4.18 14.61 -24.93
C LYS A 35 -2.92 14.81 -24.13
N ASP A 36 -2.25 15.94 -24.32
CA ASP A 36 -1.14 16.35 -23.49
C ASP A 36 -1.66 16.78 -22.12
N VAL A 37 -0.94 16.39 -21.08
CA VAL A 37 -1.21 16.76 -19.68
C VAL A 37 -0.05 17.60 -19.17
N PRO A 38 -0.17 18.94 -19.19
CA PRO A 38 0.79 19.84 -18.58
C PRO A 38 0.95 19.50 -17.09
N ASN A 39 2.16 19.49 -16.59
CA ASN A 39 2.47 19.18 -15.22
C ASN A 39 3.56 20.09 -14.66
N ARG A 40 3.70 20.13 -13.34
CA ARG A 40 4.63 21.03 -12.64
C ARG A 40 6.12 20.79 -12.92
N TYR A 41 6.45 19.63 -13.51
CA TYR A 41 7.83 19.27 -13.84
C TYR A 41 8.22 19.61 -15.28
N ASP A 42 7.28 20.17 -16.06
CA ASP A 42 7.44 20.42 -17.51
C ASP A 42 7.86 19.15 -18.29
N LEU A 43 7.49 17.97 -17.79
CA LEU A 43 7.80 16.71 -18.46
C LEU A 43 6.74 16.37 -19.51
N PRO A 44 7.12 15.80 -20.66
CA PRO A 44 6.18 15.36 -21.65
C PRO A 44 5.35 14.18 -21.14
N PHE A 45 4.07 14.41 -20.88
CA PHE A 45 3.12 13.37 -20.52
C PHE A 45 1.83 13.54 -21.32
N SER A 46 1.38 12.46 -21.96
CA SER A 46 0.13 12.43 -22.71
C SER A 46 -0.59 11.11 -22.53
N VAL A 47 -1.90 11.11 -22.68
CA VAL A 47 -2.75 9.91 -22.66
C VAL A 47 -3.49 9.82 -24.00
N CYS A 48 -3.40 8.67 -24.66
CA CYS A 48 -3.99 8.45 -25.98
C CYS A 48 -5.31 7.66 -25.88
N ASP A 49 -6.21 7.90 -26.85
CA ASP A 49 -7.54 7.27 -26.87
C ASP A 49 -7.48 5.73 -26.97
N ASP A 50 -6.39 5.17 -27.51
CA ASP A 50 -6.18 3.72 -27.60
C ASP A 50 -5.45 3.10 -26.41
N GLU A 51 -5.07 3.89 -25.40
CA GLU A 51 -4.43 3.44 -24.17
C GLU A 51 -5.45 3.30 -23.04
N LEU A 52 -5.38 2.20 -22.28
CA LEU A 52 -6.06 2.09 -20.98
C LEU A 52 -5.15 2.72 -19.94
N PHE A 53 -5.64 3.79 -19.32
CA PHE A 53 -4.85 4.59 -18.39
C PHE A 53 -5.13 4.18 -16.94
N ILE A 54 -4.08 3.68 -16.25
CA ILE A 54 -4.08 3.38 -14.82
C ILE A 54 -3.33 4.50 -14.10
N PHE A 55 -4.00 5.15 -13.15
CA PHE A 55 -3.42 6.18 -12.30
C PHE A 55 -3.43 5.69 -10.85
N ALA A 56 -2.28 5.64 -10.21
CA ALA A 56 -2.15 5.11 -8.86
C ALA A 56 -1.67 6.18 -7.87
N ALA A 57 -2.11 6.05 -6.61
CA ALA A 57 -1.50 6.80 -5.53
C ALA A 57 0.01 6.52 -5.49
N ASN A 58 0.77 7.55 -5.09
CA ASN A 58 2.19 7.41 -4.84
C ASN A 58 2.40 6.64 -3.53
N TYR A 59 2.29 5.32 -3.60
CA TYR A 59 2.37 4.43 -2.45
C TYR A 59 2.96 3.08 -2.83
N LYS A 60 3.94 2.63 -2.05
CA LYS A 60 4.52 1.29 -2.22
C LYS A 60 3.42 0.21 -2.14
N PRO A 61 3.38 -0.80 -2.99
CA PRO A 61 4.37 -1.14 -4.01
C PRO A 61 4.20 -0.44 -5.38
N PHE A 62 3.26 0.46 -5.55
CA PHE A 62 3.00 1.14 -6.82
C PHE A 62 3.65 2.52 -6.92
N GLU A 63 4.53 2.83 -5.99
CA GLU A 63 5.29 4.07 -5.97
C GLU A 63 6.47 4.01 -6.95
N SER A 64 6.73 5.12 -7.63
CA SER A 64 8.03 5.35 -8.25
C SER A 64 8.88 6.20 -7.34
N THR A 65 10.06 5.73 -7.05
CA THR A 65 10.99 6.42 -6.17
C THR A 65 12.17 7.03 -6.90
N VAL A 66 12.22 6.89 -8.23
CA VAL A 66 13.35 7.38 -9.03
C VAL A 66 12.91 8.53 -9.91
N GLU A 67 13.46 9.70 -9.67
CA GLU A 67 13.42 10.86 -10.55
C GLU A 67 14.28 10.59 -11.78
N ASP A 68 13.89 9.70 -12.67
CA ASP A 68 14.54 9.62 -13.95
C ASP A 68 13.63 10.10 -15.07
N GLU A 69 14.23 10.80 -16.03
CA GLU A 69 13.57 11.40 -17.19
C GLU A 69 12.89 10.37 -18.10
N GLN A 70 12.96 9.06 -17.81
CA GLN A 70 12.58 7.99 -18.74
C GLN A 70 11.61 6.93 -18.23
N GLY A 71 10.95 7.10 -17.08
CA GLY A 71 9.82 6.26 -16.71
C GLY A 71 10.05 5.25 -15.61
N ALA A 72 10.85 5.55 -14.61
CA ALA A 72 11.00 4.72 -13.42
C ALA A 72 9.68 4.53 -12.65
N ALA A 73 8.73 5.46 -12.80
CA ALA A 73 7.35 5.31 -12.30
C ALA A 73 6.69 4.01 -12.77
N THR A 74 7.09 3.52 -13.94
CA THR A 74 6.54 2.28 -14.47
C THR A 74 7.30 1.04 -14.03
N ARG A 75 8.57 1.16 -13.63
CA ARG A 75 9.42 0.00 -13.34
C ARG A 75 8.85 -0.86 -12.21
N VAL A 76 8.54 -0.26 -11.06
CA VAL A 76 8.01 -1.00 -9.91
C VAL A 76 6.65 -1.62 -10.24
N PHE A 77 5.76 -0.87 -10.88
CA PHE A 77 4.49 -1.40 -11.37
C PHE A 77 4.69 -2.55 -12.34
N ASP A 78 5.60 -2.40 -13.32
CA ASP A 78 5.87 -3.40 -14.35
C ASP A 78 6.44 -4.69 -13.75
N GLU A 79 7.38 -4.60 -12.83
CA GLU A 79 7.97 -5.76 -12.18
C GLU A 79 6.98 -6.50 -11.28
N ILE A 80 6.15 -5.77 -10.54
CA ILE A 80 5.19 -6.39 -9.62
C ILE A 80 4.00 -6.99 -10.37
N VAL A 81 3.44 -6.29 -11.36
CA VAL A 81 2.18 -6.71 -11.98
C VAL A 81 2.03 -6.30 -13.44
N GLY A 82 2.65 -5.19 -13.88
CA GLY A 82 2.39 -4.59 -15.18
C GLY A 82 2.83 -5.48 -16.35
N ASN A 83 4.00 -6.14 -16.26
CA ASN A 83 4.46 -7.08 -17.27
C ASN A 83 3.49 -8.24 -17.41
N LYS A 84 3.02 -8.79 -16.30
CA LYS A 84 2.06 -9.90 -16.30
C LYS A 84 0.69 -9.47 -16.83
N LEU A 85 0.25 -8.25 -16.54
CA LEU A 85 -0.96 -7.67 -17.13
C LEU A 85 -0.84 -7.58 -18.65
N ARG A 86 0.29 -7.08 -19.20
CA ARG A 86 0.50 -6.97 -20.65
C ARG A 86 0.58 -8.35 -21.33
N GLU A 87 1.15 -9.34 -20.67
CA GLU A 87 1.12 -10.73 -21.17
C GLU A 87 -0.31 -11.28 -21.22
N THR A 88 -1.13 -11.00 -20.21
CA THR A 88 -2.50 -11.50 -20.10
C THR A 88 -3.45 -10.77 -21.05
N PHE A 89 -3.22 -9.49 -21.28
CA PHE A 89 -4.06 -8.61 -22.12
C PHE A 89 -3.24 -7.97 -23.27
N PRO A 90 -2.72 -8.78 -24.21
CA PRO A 90 -1.77 -8.31 -25.24
C PRO A 90 -2.38 -7.28 -26.21
N ASP A 91 -3.71 -7.24 -26.32
CA ASP A 91 -4.42 -6.29 -27.17
C ASP A 91 -4.75 -4.97 -26.47
N VAL A 92 -4.41 -4.83 -25.17
CA VAL A 92 -4.65 -3.62 -24.38
C VAL A 92 -3.34 -2.87 -24.19
N LYS A 93 -3.27 -1.65 -24.71
CA LYS A 93 -2.14 -0.75 -24.43
C LYS A 93 -2.34 -0.12 -23.05
N ILE A 94 -1.52 -0.49 -22.09
CA ILE A 94 -1.60 0.03 -20.72
C ILE A 94 -0.65 1.20 -20.55
N LYS A 95 -1.20 2.36 -20.22
CA LYS A 95 -0.49 3.55 -19.74
C LYS A 95 -0.59 3.59 -18.22
N TYR A 96 0.52 3.89 -17.56
CA TYR A 96 0.57 3.98 -16.10
C TYR A 96 1.21 5.30 -15.66
N ALA A 97 0.69 5.92 -14.61
CA ALA A 97 1.32 7.02 -13.90
C ALA A 97 0.97 6.96 -12.42
N THR A 98 1.82 7.55 -11.58
CA THR A 98 1.56 7.71 -10.15
C THR A 98 1.17 9.14 -9.81
N TRP A 99 0.43 9.32 -8.71
CA TRP A 99 0.18 10.64 -8.16
C TRP A 99 1.51 11.29 -7.76
N ASP A 100 1.61 12.59 -8.05
CA ASP A 100 2.77 13.44 -7.86
C ASP A 100 3.89 13.30 -8.91
N TYR A 101 3.94 12.22 -9.70
CA TYR A 101 4.94 12.09 -10.75
C TYR A 101 4.46 11.28 -11.97
N PRO A 102 4.48 11.82 -13.19
CA PRO A 102 4.75 13.24 -13.50
C PRO A 102 3.53 14.13 -13.26
N VAL A 103 2.35 13.57 -12.97
CA VAL A 103 1.06 14.28 -12.93
C VAL A 103 0.34 14.12 -11.60
N ARG A 104 -0.51 15.08 -11.28
CA ARG A 104 -1.42 15.07 -10.14
C ARG A 104 -2.87 15.01 -10.58
N TYR A 105 -3.78 14.88 -9.60
CA TYR A 105 -5.23 14.94 -9.84
C TYR A 105 -5.63 16.23 -10.57
N GLU A 106 -5.10 17.36 -10.14
CA GLU A 106 -5.39 18.68 -10.68
C GLU A 106 -4.93 18.80 -12.14
N ASP A 107 -3.77 18.25 -12.48
CA ASP A 107 -3.23 18.27 -13.84
C ASP A 107 -4.14 17.48 -14.79
N LEU A 108 -4.57 16.29 -14.38
CA LEU A 108 -5.49 15.44 -15.13
C LEU A 108 -6.85 16.14 -15.31
N LYS A 109 -7.37 16.75 -14.23
CA LYS A 109 -8.63 17.52 -14.29
C LYS A 109 -8.53 18.70 -15.25
N ALA A 110 -7.46 19.48 -15.16
CA ALA A 110 -7.23 20.64 -16.02
C ALA A 110 -7.10 20.23 -17.49
N ALA A 111 -6.47 19.10 -17.79
CA ALA A 111 -6.36 18.55 -19.14
C ALA A 111 -7.67 17.87 -19.62
N GLY A 112 -8.65 17.68 -18.76
CA GLY A 112 -9.86 16.92 -19.06
C GLY A 112 -9.57 15.45 -19.38
N VAL A 113 -8.58 14.87 -18.70
CA VAL A 113 -8.22 13.45 -18.77
C VAL A 113 -8.79 12.72 -17.58
N THR A 114 -9.52 11.63 -17.83
CA THR A 114 -10.04 10.73 -16.80
C THR A 114 -9.30 9.40 -16.89
N PRO A 115 -8.73 8.88 -15.80
CA PRO A 115 -8.18 7.54 -15.78
C PRO A 115 -9.26 6.48 -16.04
N ASP A 116 -8.87 5.32 -16.55
CA ASP A 116 -9.77 4.17 -16.67
C ASP A 116 -9.80 3.33 -15.40
N ILE A 117 -8.67 3.31 -14.66
CA ILE A 117 -8.55 2.71 -13.34
C ILE A 117 -7.78 3.69 -12.45
N VAL A 118 -8.29 3.95 -11.26
CA VAL A 118 -7.58 4.66 -10.20
C VAL A 118 -7.27 3.67 -9.08
N ILE A 119 -6.02 3.59 -8.63
CA ILE A 119 -5.62 2.76 -7.48
C ILE A 119 -5.31 3.70 -6.31
N GLU A 120 -6.13 3.66 -5.26
CA GLU A 120 -6.04 4.62 -4.16
C GLU A 120 -6.44 3.99 -2.81
N ASP A 121 -6.15 4.71 -1.73
CA ASP A 121 -6.59 4.38 -0.37
C ASP A 121 -8.09 4.67 -0.22
N PRO A 122 -8.92 3.66 0.03
CA PRO A 122 -10.35 3.88 0.21
C PRO A 122 -10.70 4.52 1.56
N LYS A 123 -9.75 4.60 2.50
CA LYS A 123 -10.02 5.04 3.87
C LYS A 123 -10.46 6.51 3.92
N ASN A 124 -9.77 7.39 3.22
CA ASN A 124 -10.00 8.83 3.26
C ASN A 124 -10.01 9.51 1.88
N ARG A 125 -9.75 8.76 0.79
CA ARG A 125 -9.62 9.33 -0.54
C ARG A 125 -10.89 9.32 -1.36
N ILE A 126 -11.87 8.47 -1.00
CA ILE A 126 -13.15 8.41 -1.74
C ILE A 126 -13.82 9.78 -1.70
N ASP A 127 -14.15 10.27 -0.52
CA ASP A 127 -14.94 11.49 -0.34
C ASP A 127 -14.10 12.75 -0.61
N ARG A 128 -12.83 12.73 -0.23
CA ARG A 128 -11.96 13.90 -0.34
C ARG A 128 -11.45 14.15 -1.75
N ASP A 129 -10.95 13.12 -2.42
CA ASP A 129 -10.22 13.29 -3.68
C ASP A 129 -10.99 12.76 -4.90
N LEU A 130 -11.57 11.54 -4.79
CA LEU A 130 -12.13 10.87 -5.96
C LEU A 130 -13.57 11.33 -6.30
N GLU A 131 -14.39 11.56 -5.29
CA GLU A 131 -15.77 11.99 -5.48
C GLU A 131 -15.85 13.41 -6.10
N PRO A 132 -15.07 14.41 -5.65
CA PRO A 132 -15.02 15.72 -6.29
C PRO A 132 -14.50 15.69 -7.73
N MET A 133 -13.75 14.66 -8.10
CA MET A 133 -13.29 14.43 -9.48
C MET A 133 -14.33 13.72 -10.34
N GLY A 134 -15.40 13.19 -9.75
CA GLY A 134 -16.37 12.34 -10.43
C GLY A 134 -15.79 10.97 -10.85
N TRP A 135 -14.81 10.48 -10.12
CA TRP A 135 -14.08 9.25 -10.44
C TRP A 135 -14.57 8.04 -9.65
N VAL A 136 -15.60 8.20 -8.84
CA VAL A 136 -16.24 7.11 -8.10
C VAL A 136 -17.73 7.03 -8.42
N GLY A 137 -18.28 5.85 -8.26
CA GLY A 137 -19.69 5.54 -8.40
C GLY A 137 -19.95 4.09 -8.01
N ASP A 138 -21.19 3.73 -7.81
CA ASP A 138 -21.55 2.37 -7.45
C ASP A 138 -21.20 1.37 -8.57
N LEU A 139 -20.24 0.51 -8.29
CA LEU A 139 -19.77 -0.57 -9.16
C LEU A 139 -20.55 -1.88 -8.96
N THR A 140 -21.46 -1.97 -7.99
CA THR A 140 -22.16 -3.22 -7.63
C THR A 140 -22.80 -3.93 -8.83
N PRO A 141 -23.50 -3.23 -9.76
CA PRO A 141 -24.07 -3.87 -10.96
C PRO A 141 -23.00 -4.38 -11.91
N ASP A 142 -21.90 -3.63 -12.08
CA ASP A 142 -20.82 -3.95 -12.99
C ASP A 142 -20.00 -5.12 -12.49
N LEU A 143 -19.68 -5.17 -11.19
CA LEU A 143 -18.98 -6.28 -10.55
C LEU A 143 -19.76 -7.59 -10.69
N LYS A 144 -21.08 -7.54 -10.48
CA LYS A 144 -21.98 -8.69 -10.68
C LYS A 144 -21.96 -9.16 -12.14
N LYS A 145 -22.04 -8.24 -13.10
CA LYS A 145 -21.99 -8.55 -14.54
C LYS A 145 -20.63 -9.16 -14.92
N ALA A 146 -19.53 -8.62 -14.39
CA ALA A 146 -18.19 -9.12 -14.61
C ALA A 146 -17.89 -10.45 -13.91
N GLY A 147 -18.73 -10.87 -12.95
CA GLY A 147 -18.52 -12.06 -12.14
C GLY A 147 -17.35 -11.90 -11.15
N ILE A 148 -17.20 -10.72 -10.57
CA ILE A 148 -16.28 -10.44 -9.46
C ILE A 148 -17.03 -10.66 -8.16
N ASP A 149 -16.60 -11.66 -7.38
CA ASP A 149 -17.23 -12.00 -6.08
C ASP A 149 -16.37 -11.45 -4.93
N LEU A 150 -16.79 -10.35 -4.36
CA LEU A 150 -16.09 -9.71 -3.24
C LEU A 150 -16.17 -10.53 -1.94
N ASN A 151 -17.08 -11.51 -1.81
CA ASN A 151 -17.16 -12.34 -0.62
C ASN A 151 -15.97 -13.29 -0.46
N THR A 152 -15.17 -13.48 -1.52
CA THR A 152 -13.94 -14.27 -1.49
C THR A 152 -12.72 -13.48 -1.00
N LEU A 153 -12.85 -12.17 -0.87
CA LEU A 153 -11.78 -11.26 -0.51
C LEU A 153 -11.80 -10.94 0.99
N ASN A 154 -10.74 -10.33 1.49
CA ASN A 154 -10.66 -9.88 2.88
C ASN A 154 -11.84 -8.96 3.22
N LYS A 155 -12.64 -9.38 4.20
CA LYS A 155 -13.89 -8.72 4.56
C LYS A 155 -13.69 -7.26 4.97
N SER A 156 -12.72 -6.99 5.83
CA SER A 156 -12.47 -5.64 6.33
C SER A 156 -11.98 -4.70 5.22
N ALA A 157 -11.17 -5.22 4.27
CA ALA A 157 -10.76 -4.45 3.09
C ALA A 157 -11.95 -4.13 2.17
N VAL A 158 -12.88 -5.07 1.99
CA VAL A 158 -14.12 -4.83 1.21
C VAL A 158 -15.00 -3.78 1.89
N GLU A 159 -15.12 -3.82 3.22
CA GLU A 159 -15.91 -2.82 3.95
C GLU A 159 -15.40 -1.39 3.72
N LEU A 160 -14.08 -1.19 3.56
CA LEU A 160 -13.50 0.12 3.25
C LEU A 160 -13.92 0.69 1.89
N THR A 161 -14.29 -0.16 0.94
CA THR A 161 -14.66 0.26 -0.42
C THR A 161 -16.15 0.53 -0.61
N LYS A 162 -16.94 0.37 0.44
CA LYS A 162 -18.37 0.64 0.40
C LYS A 162 -18.66 2.13 0.44
N SER A 163 -19.67 2.54 -0.33
CA SER A 163 -20.26 3.85 -0.18
C SER A 163 -20.89 4.01 1.20
N ARG A 164 -20.81 5.20 1.73
CA ARG A 164 -21.31 5.55 3.04
C ARG A 164 -22.73 6.08 3.04
N SER A 165 -23.14 6.67 1.92
CA SER A 165 -24.47 7.23 1.77
C SER A 165 -25.49 6.21 1.29
N ASP A 166 -25.13 5.34 0.36
CA ASP A 166 -26.06 4.41 -0.30
C ASP A 166 -25.74 2.93 -0.11
N GLY A 167 -24.59 2.60 0.49
CA GLY A 167 -24.15 1.23 0.72
C GLY A 167 -23.66 0.52 -0.55
N GLY A 168 -23.46 1.25 -1.65
CA GLY A 168 -22.86 0.73 -2.88
C GLY A 168 -21.39 0.37 -2.72
N ILE A 169 -20.81 -0.29 -3.70
CA ILE A 169 -19.39 -0.63 -3.77
C ILE A 169 -18.72 0.33 -4.72
N TYR A 170 -17.84 1.20 -4.21
CA TYR A 170 -17.16 2.21 -5.03
C TYR A 170 -15.82 1.72 -5.58
N GLY A 171 -15.18 0.74 -4.92
CA GLY A 171 -13.90 0.20 -5.35
C GLY A 171 -13.78 -1.30 -5.11
N VAL A 172 -12.73 -1.90 -5.64
CA VAL A 172 -12.36 -3.31 -5.43
C VAL A 172 -11.02 -3.36 -4.72
N PRO A 173 -10.93 -3.90 -3.49
CA PRO A 173 -9.66 -3.97 -2.79
C PRO A 173 -8.68 -4.87 -3.55
N LEU A 174 -7.42 -4.45 -3.66
CA LEU A 174 -6.38 -5.18 -4.39
C LEU A 174 -5.38 -5.84 -3.45
N PHE A 175 -4.94 -5.14 -2.41
CA PHE A 175 -3.95 -5.64 -1.45
C PHE A 175 -3.99 -4.85 -0.14
N ILE A 176 -3.29 -5.36 0.86
CA ILE A 176 -3.16 -4.77 2.19
C ILE A 176 -1.67 -4.59 2.49
N ASP A 177 -1.25 -3.37 2.85
CA ASP A 177 0.06 -3.14 3.46
C ASP A 177 -0.04 -3.45 4.95
N GLU A 178 0.04 -4.75 5.27
CA GLU A 178 -0.18 -5.27 6.62
C GLU A 178 0.90 -4.81 7.59
N HIS A 179 0.51 -4.63 8.84
CA HIS A 179 1.45 -4.41 9.93
C HIS A 179 1.89 -5.75 10.53
N VAL A 180 3.19 -5.88 10.69
CA VAL A 180 3.84 -7.07 11.27
C VAL A 180 4.77 -6.66 12.40
N LEU A 181 5.08 -7.60 13.29
CA LEU A 181 6.12 -7.44 14.29
C LEU A 181 7.45 -7.95 13.73
N LEU A 182 8.35 -7.03 13.45
CA LEU A 182 9.74 -7.33 13.10
C LEU A 182 10.56 -7.50 14.39
N TYR A 183 11.49 -8.45 14.41
CA TYR A 183 12.38 -8.61 15.53
C TYR A 183 13.80 -9.03 15.11
N ASN A 184 14.79 -8.58 15.87
CA ASN A 184 16.20 -8.89 15.62
C ASN A 184 16.60 -10.14 16.41
N LYS A 185 16.73 -11.29 15.71
CA LYS A 185 17.08 -12.59 16.32
C LYS A 185 18.39 -12.52 17.12
N LYS A 186 19.40 -11.79 16.62
CA LYS A 186 20.70 -11.63 17.30
C LYS A 186 20.56 -11.01 18.69
N ILE A 187 19.64 -10.05 18.87
CA ILE A 187 19.39 -9.43 20.19
C ILE A 187 18.68 -10.42 21.12
N PHE A 188 17.68 -11.13 20.61
CA PHE A 188 16.97 -12.16 21.38
C PHE A 188 17.90 -13.26 21.85
N ASP A 189 18.78 -13.77 20.97
CA ASP A 189 19.75 -14.79 21.28
C ASP A 189 20.79 -14.31 22.32
N LYS A 190 21.27 -13.05 22.14
CA LYS A 190 22.23 -12.43 23.05
C LYS A 190 21.70 -12.40 24.49
N PHE A 191 20.45 -11.96 24.68
CA PHE A 191 19.81 -11.84 25.98
C PHE A 191 19.04 -13.11 26.42
N LYS A 192 19.05 -14.16 25.59
CA LYS A 192 18.38 -15.46 25.84
C LYS A 192 16.89 -15.31 26.10
N VAL A 193 16.25 -14.41 25.36
CA VAL A 193 14.80 -14.20 25.34
C VAL A 193 14.20 -15.05 24.23
N LYS A 194 13.07 -15.71 24.48
CA LYS A 194 12.36 -16.46 23.41
C LYS A 194 11.80 -15.51 22.36
N TYR A 195 11.87 -15.90 21.09
CA TYR A 195 11.29 -15.15 19.99
C TYR A 195 9.80 -14.88 20.19
N PRO A 196 9.26 -13.80 19.61
CA PRO A 196 7.83 -13.57 19.59
C PRO A 196 7.14 -14.61 18.70
N GLU A 197 5.95 -15.02 19.09
CA GLU A 197 5.11 -15.94 18.33
C GLU A 197 3.77 -15.28 18.02
N PRO A 198 3.09 -15.62 16.92
CA PRO A 198 1.74 -15.14 16.64
C PRO A 198 0.78 -15.39 17.82
N GLY A 199 -0.04 -14.40 18.16
CA GLY A 199 -0.92 -14.45 19.33
C GLY A 199 -0.25 -14.02 20.65
N MET A 200 1.00 -13.55 20.61
CA MET A 200 1.64 -12.89 21.76
C MET A 200 0.83 -11.65 22.15
N THR A 201 0.54 -11.50 23.44
CA THR A 201 -0.17 -10.31 23.94
C THR A 201 0.76 -9.12 24.11
N TYR A 202 0.20 -7.89 24.16
CA TYR A 202 0.98 -6.70 24.53
C TYR A 202 1.63 -6.81 25.89
N ASP A 203 1.03 -7.54 26.85
CA ASP A 203 1.65 -7.80 28.15
C ASP A 203 2.91 -8.67 28.04
N GLU A 204 2.90 -9.64 27.14
CA GLU A 204 4.07 -10.47 26.88
C GLU A 204 5.12 -9.72 26.09
N ALA A 205 4.71 -8.91 25.12
CA ALA A 205 5.61 -8.00 24.40
C ALA A 205 6.29 -7.03 25.36
N PHE A 206 5.53 -6.44 26.30
CA PHE A 206 6.07 -5.55 27.32
C PHE A 206 7.11 -6.24 28.23
N LYS A 207 6.84 -7.49 28.66
CA LYS A 207 7.80 -8.27 29.45
C LYS A 207 9.09 -8.54 28.67
N LYS A 208 8.98 -8.89 27.37
CA LYS A 208 10.14 -9.07 26.49
C LYS A 208 10.88 -7.75 26.30
N ALA A 209 10.17 -6.66 26.03
CA ALA A 209 10.76 -5.33 25.87
C ALA A 209 11.60 -4.93 27.09
N LYS A 210 11.10 -5.14 28.29
CA LYS A 210 11.88 -4.89 29.55
C LYS A 210 13.14 -5.72 29.66
N GLN A 211 13.13 -6.97 29.18
CA GLN A 211 14.32 -7.85 29.22
C GLN A 211 15.34 -7.47 28.14
N LEU A 212 14.86 -6.96 27.02
CA LEU A 212 15.66 -6.61 25.84
C LEU A 212 16.14 -5.15 25.85
N THR A 213 15.57 -4.30 26.72
CA THR A 213 16.10 -2.96 27.01
C THR A 213 17.25 -3.11 27.99
N ALA A 214 18.45 -3.32 27.46
CA ALA A 214 19.61 -3.74 28.25
C ALA A 214 20.93 -3.25 27.65
N ASP A 215 21.99 -3.29 28.45
CA ASP A 215 23.36 -2.98 28.03
C ASP A 215 24.20 -4.26 27.97
N ASP A 216 25.11 -4.35 27.01
CA ASP A 216 26.11 -5.44 26.96
C ASP A 216 27.51 -5.00 27.36
N GLY A 217 27.63 -3.78 27.88
CA GLY A 217 28.89 -3.12 28.25
C GLY A 217 29.49 -2.26 27.13
N LEU A 218 29.09 -2.45 25.89
CA LEU A 218 29.51 -1.65 24.72
C LEU A 218 28.35 -0.86 24.15
N HIS A 219 27.17 -1.48 24.11
CA HIS A 219 25.99 -0.97 23.43
C HIS A 219 24.78 -1.00 24.34
N HIS A 220 23.87 -0.05 24.10
CA HIS A 220 22.54 -0.05 24.68
C HIS A 220 21.54 -0.58 23.65
N TYR A 221 20.64 -1.48 24.07
CA TYR A 221 19.58 -2.05 23.25
C TYR A 221 18.23 -1.54 23.72
N LYS A 222 17.34 -1.22 22.78
CA LYS A 222 15.95 -0.88 23.02
C LYS A 222 15.08 -2.11 22.75
N GLY A 223 14.07 -2.33 23.60
CA GLY A 223 13.29 -3.57 23.58
C GLY A 223 12.14 -3.57 22.59
N TYR A 224 11.45 -2.43 22.42
CA TYR A 224 10.24 -2.36 21.61
C TYR A 224 9.99 -0.95 21.09
N MET A 225 9.50 -0.89 19.87
CA MET A 225 9.05 0.33 19.24
C MET A 225 7.83 0.08 18.37
N GLN A 226 6.99 1.08 18.29
CA GLN A 226 5.82 1.09 17.42
C GLN A 226 5.51 2.53 17.01
N HIS A 227 5.13 2.72 15.74
CA HIS A 227 4.74 4.04 15.27
C HIS A 227 3.40 4.42 15.90
N PRO A 228 3.35 5.46 16.75
CA PRO A 228 2.14 5.81 17.48
C PRO A 228 0.98 6.17 16.56
N ASP A 229 1.28 6.86 15.46
CA ASP A 229 0.26 7.31 14.51
C ASP A 229 -0.40 6.10 13.85
N GLN A 230 0.39 5.13 13.36
CA GLN A 230 -0.14 3.90 12.77
C GLN A 230 -0.97 3.09 13.79
N TYR A 231 -0.53 3.06 15.07
CA TYR A 231 -1.27 2.40 16.14
C TYR A 231 -2.65 3.01 16.36
N LEU A 232 -2.76 4.34 16.30
CA LEU A 232 -4.03 5.04 16.48
C LEU A 232 -4.91 4.99 15.23
N ASP A 233 -4.30 5.16 14.05
CA ASP A 233 -5.01 5.27 12.76
C ASP A 233 -5.57 3.93 12.28
N PHE A 234 -4.87 2.82 12.56
CA PHE A 234 -5.27 1.45 12.18
C PHE A 234 -5.60 0.61 13.42
N ASN A 235 -6.32 1.19 14.35
CA ASN A 235 -6.46 0.61 15.67
C ASN A 235 -7.10 -0.78 15.68
N GLN A 236 -6.45 -1.69 16.43
CA GLN A 236 -6.86 -3.08 16.59
C GLN A 236 -8.14 -3.23 17.43
N ALA A 237 -8.47 -2.23 18.23
CA ALA A 237 -9.61 -2.26 19.14
C ALA A 237 -10.95 -1.92 18.45
N GLY A 238 -10.93 -1.55 17.16
CA GLY A 238 -12.13 -1.12 16.45
C GLY A 238 -12.74 0.18 16.98
N LEU A 239 -11.91 1.01 17.64
CA LEU A 239 -12.35 2.31 18.15
C LEU A 239 -12.56 3.28 17.00
N TYR A 240 -13.61 4.07 17.08
CA TYR A 240 -13.95 5.07 16.11
C TYR A 240 -14.05 6.43 16.79
N PRO A 241 -13.33 7.45 16.29
CA PRO A 241 -13.26 8.74 16.99
C PRO A 241 -14.53 9.57 16.86
N PHE A 242 -15.33 9.38 15.80
CA PHE A 242 -16.51 10.19 15.58
C PHE A 242 -17.74 9.63 16.30
N LEU A 243 -18.53 10.52 16.90
CA LEU A 243 -19.84 10.19 17.41
C LEU A 243 -20.87 10.21 16.27
N PRO A 244 -21.91 9.38 16.34
CA PRO A 244 -22.97 9.36 15.34
C PRO A 244 -23.60 10.73 15.17
N THR A 245 -23.80 11.16 13.92
CA THR A 245 -24.55 12.35 13.56
C THR A 245 -25.90 11.96 12.96
N THR A 246 -26.86 12.88 13.00
CA THR A 246 -28.19 12.70 12.39
C THR A 246 -28.23 13.21 10.95
N SER A 247 -27.20 13.89 10.50
CA SER A 247 -27.03 14.40 9.13
C SER A 247 -26.01 13.56 8.39
N GLU A 248 -26.26 13.29 7.12
CA GLU A 248 -25.28 12.66 6.22
C GLU A 248 -24.13 13.61 5.89
N GLU A 249 -24.41 14.90 5.86
CA GLU A 249 -23.42 15.99 5.70
C GLU A 249 -23.57 16.97 6.89
N PRO A 250 -22.98 16.68 8.05
CA PRO A 250 -23.05 17.56 9.20
C PRO A 250 -22.27 18.86 8.96
N ALA A 251 -22.78 19.98 9.47
CA ALA A 251 -21.96 21.18 9.53
C ALA A 251 -20.74 20.92 10.44
N PRO A 252 -19.57 21.58 10.18
CA PRO A 252 -18.36 21.35 10.96
C PRO A 252 -18.54 21.44 12.48
N GLU A 253 -19.39 22.37 12.93
CA GLU A 253 -19.74 22.56 14.34
C GLU A 253 -20.58 21.43 14.95
N ASP A 254 -21.25 20.64 14.11
CA ASP A 254 -22.08 19.51 14.54
C ASP A 254 -21.27 18.19 14.58
N VAL A 255 -20.08 18.15 13.97
CA VAL A 255 -19.17 17.01 14.03
C VAL A 255 -18.60 16.88 15.43
N LYS A 256 -18.90 15.76 16.08
CA LYS A 256 -18.44 15.47 17.44
C LYS A 256 -17.53 14.25 17.45
N VAL A 257 -16.50 14.36 18.27
CA VAL A 257 -15.53 13.28 18.48
C VAL A 257 -15.50 12.89 19.95
N ASP A 258 -15.20 11.61 20.20
CA ASP A 258 -14.87 11.09 21.52
C ASP A 258 -13.63 10.19 21.42
N ILE A 259 -12.51 10.75 21.80
CA ILE A 259 -11.24 10.02 22.00
C ILE A 259 -10.81 10.02 23.45
N SER A 260 -11.62 10.54 24.37
CA SER A 260 -11.33 10.62 25.80
C SER A 260 -12.07 9.58 26.64
N SER A 261 -12.81 8.68 26.03
CA SER A 261 -13.48 7.55 26.70
C SER A 261 -12.47 6.60 27.35
N ASP A 262 -12.93 5.81 28.31
CA ASP A 262 -12.11 4.80 28.98
C ASP A 262 -11.48 3.78 28.01
N ALA A 263 -12.19 3.47 26.92
CA ALA A 263 -11.68 2.59 25.87
C ALA A 263 -10.46 3.19 25.15
N TRP A 264 -10.55 4.43 24.70
CA TRP A 264 -9.43 5.16 24.12
C TRP A 264 -8.25 5.31 25.08
N LYS A 265 -8.55 5.67 26.33
CA LYS A 265 -7.52 5.79 27.37
C LYS A 265 -6.80 4.46 27.57
N THR A 266 -7.53 3.36 27.75
CA THR A 266 -6.93 2.03 27.91
C THR A 266 -6.06 1.64 26.70
N TYR A 267 -6.53 1.97 25.50
CA TYR A 267 -5.80 1.70 24.26
C TYR A 267 -4.49 2.49 24.18
N VAL A 268 -4.53 3.78 24.48
CA VAL A 268 -3.33 4.65 24.50
C VAL A 268 -2.37 4.24 25.62
N ASP A 269 -2.87 3.95 26.83
CA ASP A 269 -2.06 3.48 27.96
C ASP A 269 -1.30 2.19 27.61
N ASN A 270 -1.90 1.32 26.80
CA ASN A 270 -1.27 0.08 26.36
C ASN A 270 0.03 0.32 25.56
N LEU A 271 0.11 1.38 24.77
CA LEU A 271 1.36 1.75 24.09
C LEU A 271 2.25 2.63 24.97
N TYR A 272 1.66 3.54 25.74
CA TYR A 272 2.40 4.48 26.60
C TYR A 272 3.34 3.77 27.58
N ARG A 273 2.93 2.64 28.15
CA ARG A 273 3.75 1.85 29.11
C ARG A 273 5.12 1.44 28.57
N PHE A 274 5.28 1.31 27.25
CA PHE A 274 6.58 0.99 26.65
C PHE A 274 7.55 2.18 26.75
N LEU A 275 7.03 3.42 26.77
CA LEU A 275 7.83 4.63 26.99
C LEU A 275 8.31 4.72 28.44
N GLU A 276 7.60 4.10 29.40
CA GLU A 276 7.98 4.09 30.81
C GLU A 276 9.14 3.10 31.11
N ILE A 277 9.50 2.25 30.15
CA ILE A 277 10.70 1.41 30.29
C ILE A 277 11.92 2.33 30.21
N PRO A 278 12.76 2.42 31.26
CA PRO A 278 13.90 3.32 31.24
C PRO A 278 14.82 3.08 30.04
N ARG A 279 15.12 4.14 29.30
CA ARG A 279 15.98 4.10 28.09
C ARG A 279 15.39 3.32 26.90
N ASN A 280 14.08 3.04 26.90
CA ASN A 280 13.33 2.53 25.74
C ASN A 280 12.55 3.68 25.07
N ASP A 281 13.19 4.81 24.91
CA ASP A 281 12.58 6.01 24.32
C ASP A 281 12.35 5.85 22.82
N PHE A 282 11.16 6.19 22.38
CA PHE A 282 10.82 6.29 20.95
C PHE A 282 11.43 7.58 20.40
N THR A 283 12.33 7.45 19.44
CA THR A 283 12.82 8.63 18.75
C THR A 283 12.35 8.70 17.31
N THR A 284 12.43 7.61 16.57
CA THR A 284 11.82 7.50 15.23
C THR A 284 11.66 6.02 14.86
N VAL A 285 10.72 5.69 13.94
CA VAL A 285 10.53 4.31 13.44
C VAL A 285 11.73 3.83 12.64
N THR A 286 12.46 4.74 12.04
CA THR A 286 13.72 4.46 11.32
C THR A 286 14.80 3.86 12.22
N ASP A 287 14.61 3.90 13.55
CA ASP A 287 15.61 3.41 14.51
C ASP A 287 15.68 1.88 14.60
N PHE A 288 14.74 1.10 14.02
CA PHE A 288 14.90 -0.35 14.00
C PHE A 288 16.19 -0.78 13.30
N PHE A 289 16.53 -0.08 12.24
CA PHE A 289 17.73 -0.33 11.46
C PHE A 289 18.75 0.78 11.60
N LYS A 290 18.32 2.04 11.65
CA LYS A 290 19.25 3.16 11.78
C LYS A 290 19.88 3.19 13.15
N GLY A 291 19.22 2.72 14.22
CA GLY A 291 19.77 2.99 15.53
C GLY A 291 20.17 4.45 15.64
N ASP A 292 20.82 4.92 16.66
CA ASP A 292 21.70 6.08 16.51
C ASP A 292 22.60 5.83 15.26
N MET A 293 22.67 6.77 14.29
CA MET A 293 23.42 6.63 13.02
C MET A 293 24.79 5.98 13.15
N SER A 294 25.34 5.93 14.38
CA SER A 294 26.56 5.26 14.75
C SER A 294 26.42 3.76 15.06
N GLN A 295 25.20 3.22 15.26
CA GLN A 295 25.01 1.86 15.77
C GLN A 295 23.71 1.20 15.25
N PRO A 296 23.67 0.71 14.00
CA PRO A 296 22.50 0.02 13.45
C PRO A 296 22.22 -1.29 14.20
N GLY A 297 20.94 -1.66 14.25
CA GLY A 297 20.53 -2.98 14.75
C GLY A 297 20.42 -3.12 16.26
N HIS A 298 20.19 -2.04 17.01
CA HIS A 298 20.04 -2.07 18.46
C HIS A 298 18.60 -2.09 18.97
N LEU A 299 17.61 -2.15 18.10
CA LEU A 299 16.20 -2.31 18.48
C LEU A 299 15.80 -3.78 18.34
N ALA A 300 15.23 -4.34 19.40
CA ALA A 300 14.88 -5.74 19.46
C ALA A 300 13.57 -6.09 18.75
N MET A 301 12.55 -5.24 18.87
CA MET A 301 11.22 -5.43 18.26
C MET A 301 10.68 -4.11 17.72
N ALA A 302 10.08 -4.16 16.51
CA ALA A 302 9.35 -3.03 15.94
C ALA A 302 8.07 -3.51 15.25
N VAL A 303 6.96 -2.79 15.45
CA VAL A 303 5.78 -2.95 14.58
C VAL A 303 5.94 -2.00 13.41
N ASP A 304 5.90 -2.55 12.20
CA ASP A 304 6.03 -1.80 10.96
C ASP A 304 5.25 -2.48 9.82
N THR A 305 5.20 -1.87 8.64
CA THR A 305 4.45 -2.38 7.50
C THR A 305 5.25 -3.37 6.65
N LEU A 306 4.56 -4.13 5.80
CA LEU A 306 5.20 -5.03 4.84
C LEU A 306 6.05 -4.30 3.82
N SER A 307 5.66 -3.10 3.39
CA SER A 307 6.48 -2.26 2.52
C SER A 307 7.85 -1.99 3.16
N ARG A 308 7.87 -1.73 4.46
CA ARG A 308 9.12 -1.55 5.22
C ARG A 308 9.89 -2.86 5.36
N LEU A 309 9.22 -3.99 5.61
CA LEU A 309 9.89 -5.30 5.63
C LEU A 309 10.62 -5.56 4.30
N ASN A 310 9.97 -5.32 3.17
CA ASN A 310 10.57 -5.52 1.85
C ASN A 310 11.80 -4.65 1.64
N MET A 311 11.73 -3.37 2.03
CA MET A 311 12.87 -2.46 2.01
C MET A 311 13.99 -2.95 2.93
N TYR A 312 13.67 -3.41 4.12
CA TYR A 312 14.64 -3.91 5.09
C TYR A 312 15.26 -5.25 4.69
N ALA A 313 14.54 -6.08 3.98
CA ALA A 313 15.11 -7.28 3.38
C ALA A 313 16.11 -6.94 2.26
N GLY A 314 16.14 -5.70 1.79
CA GLY A 314 17.06 -5.25 0.76
C GLY A 314 16.53 -5.48 -0.66
N SER A 315 15.22 -5.61 -0.82
CA SER A 315 14.60 -5.70 -2.14
C SER A 315 14.81 -4.41 -2.91
N GLU A 316 15.50 -4.49 -4.05
CA GLU A 316 15.78 -3.34 -4.92
C GLU A 316 14.51 -2.64 -5.42
N LEU A 317 13.37 -3.34 -5.44
CA LEU A 317 12.06 -2.78 -5.80
C LEU A 317 11.54 -1.74 -4.80
N PHE A 318 12.01 -1.81 -3.54
CA PHE A 318 11.51 -1.00 -2.44
C PHE A 318 12.56 -0.05 -1.87
N ILE A 319 13.76 0.01 -2.50
CA ILE A 319 14.84 0.91 -2.11
C ILE A 319 14.81 2.14 -3.00
N GLU A 320 14.83 3.30 -2.37
CA GLU A 320 14.99 4.60 -3.02
C GLU A 320 16.45 4.97 -3.17
N ASP A 321 16.79 5.78 -4.17
CA ASP A 321 18.17 6.26 -4.36
C ASP A 321 18.60 7.19 -3.22
N GLY A 322 19.88 7.13 -2.85
CA GLY A 322 20.50 7.99 -1.84
C GLY A 322 20.77 7.28 -0.52
N ASP A 323 20.45 7.92 0.61
CA ASP A 323 20.75 7.40 1.96
C ASP A 323 20.06 6.05 2.27
N GLU A 324 19.00 5.70 1.54
CA GLU A 324 18.28 4.46 1.72
C GLU A 324 19.01 3.23 1.17
N ALA A 325 19.84 3.37 0.14
CA ALA A 325 20.68 2.28 -0.35
C ALA A 325 21.73 1.87 0.72
N ALA A 326 22.34 2.86 1.38
CA ALA A 326 23.24 2.60 2.50
C ALA A 326 22.52 1.95 3.69
N PHE A 327 21.27 2.30 3.87
CA PHE A 327 20.38 1.74 4.88
C PHE A 327 20.01 0.27 4.59
N ALA A 328 19.67 -0.08 3.36
CA ALA A 328 19.40 -1.46 2.96
C ALA A 328 20.63 -2.37 3.15
N GLU A 329 21.83 -1.87 2.86
CA GLU A 329 23.06 -2.63 3.16
C GLU A 329 23.28 -2.84 4.66
N GLN A 330 22.92 -1.87 5.49
CA GLN A 330 22.96 -2.03 6.95
C GLN A 330 21.88 -3.02 7.43
N ALA A 331 20.69 -2.99 6.84
CA ALA A 331 19.60 -3.89 7.14
C ALA A 331 19.95 -5.36 6.87
N LYS A 332 20.70 -5.65 5.80
CA LYS A 332 21.26 -6.99 5.53
C LYS A 332 22.14 -7.53 6.65
N SER A 333 22.66 -6.68 7.52
CA SER A 333 23.42 -7.10 8.71
C SER A 333 22.56 -7.56 9.88
N VAL A 334 21.27 -7.28 9.86
CA VAL A 334 20.28 -7.66 10.88
C VAL A 334 19.68 -9.01 10.52
N ASP A 335 19.67 -9.95 11.48
CA ASP A 335 18.96 -11.22 11.33
C ASP A 335 17.49 -11.03 11.70
N ILE A 336 16.67 -10.70 10.69
CA ILE A 336 15.27 -10.34 10.87
C ILE A 336 14.40 -11.58 11.06
N GLY A 337 13.52 -11.55 12.06
CA GLY A 337 12.38 -12.43 12.18
C GLY A 337 11.08 -11.64 12.03
N VAL A 338 10.04 -12.32 11.59
CA VAL A 338 8.69 -11.75 11.43
C VAL A 338 7.71 -12.50 12.30
N SER A 339 6.84 -11.77 12.99
CA SER A 339 5.71 -12.32 13.74
C SER A 339 4.47 -11.46 13.50
N ALA A 340 3.31 -11.97 13.91
CA ALA A 340 2.12 -11.11 13.96
C ALA A 340 2.30 -10.01 15.02
N ILE A 341 1.64 -8.87 14.84
CA ILE A 341 1.58 -7.82 15.85
C ILE A 341 1.04 -8.38 17.16
N PRO A 342 1.41 -7.81 18.34
CA PRO A 342 0.83 -8.24 19.59
C PRO A 342 -0.68 -8.07 19.60
N VAL A 343 -1.39 -8.97 20.30
CA VAL A 343 -2.84 -8.90 20.48
C VAL A 343 -3.21 -8.26 21.82
N LEU A 344 -4.37 -7.62 21.87
CA LEU A 344 -4.86 -6.96 23.09
C LEU A 344 -5.19 -7.98 24.20
N GLU A 345 -5.76 -9.12 23.81
CA GLU A 345 -6.19 -10.17 24.73
C GLU A 345 -5.70 -11.54 24.27
N ARG A 346 -5.41 -12.41 25.25
CA ARG A 346 -4.99 -13.78 24.95
C ARG A 346 -6.07 -14.56 24.22
N GLY A 347 -5.69 -15.19 23.13
CA GLY A 347 -6.61 -15.96 22.27
C GLY A 347 -7.33 -15.13 21.22
N ALA A 348 -7.18 -13.80 21.24
CA ALA A 348 -7.59 -12.98 20.11
C ALA A 348 -6.69 -13.26 18.90
N THR A 349 -7.29 -13.13 17.70
CA THR A 349 -6.58 -13.25 16.42
C THR A 349 -6.74 -11.98 15.57
N THR A 350 -7.20 -10.89 16.17
CA THR A 350 -7.42 -9.62 15.47
C THR A 350 -6.11 -8.88 15.28
N THR A 351 -5.83 -8.49 14.04
CA THR A 351 -4.72 -7.60 13.68
C THR A 351 -5.23 -6.15 13.54
N TYR A 352 -4.45 -5.24 12.99
CA TYR A 352 -4.91 -3.87 12.74
C TYR A 352 -6.01 -3.80 11.69
N GLN A 353 -6.73 -2.68 11.65
CA GLN A 353 -7.56 -2.34 10.52
C GLN A 353 -6.71 -2.35 9.23
N PRO A 354 -7.25 -2.77 8.08
CA PRO A 354 -6.45 -2.98 6.88
C PRO A 354 -5.99 -1.64 6.29
N ASN A 355 -4.69 -1.49 6.06
CA ASN A 355 -4.14 -0.44 5.21
C ASN A 355 -4.22 -0.90 3.75
N THR A 356 -5.36 -0.66 3.12
CA THR A 356 -5.73 -1.24 1.82
C THR A 356 -5.51 -0.26 0.68
N ARG A 357 -5.20 -0.80 -0.50
CA ARG A 357 -5.35 -0.10 -1.78
C ARG A 357 -6.44 -0.77 -2.60
N ALA A 358 -7.27 0.04 -3.22
CA ALA A 358 -8.41 -0.41 -4.01
C ALA A 358 -8.39 0.18 -5.42
N ALA A 359 -8.91 -0.56 -6.38
CA ALA A 359 -9.14 -0.09 -7.73
C ALA A 359 -10.53 0.55 -7.84
N PHE A 360 -10.58 1.76 -8.31
CA PHE A 360 -11.77 2.52 -8.65
C PHE A 360 -11.88 2.65 -10.16
N ILE A 361 -13.07 2.54 -10.71
CA ILE A 361 -13.33 2.70 -12.14
C ILE A 361 -14.26 3.89 -12.32
N PRO A 362 -13.74 5.02 -12.82
CA PRO A 362 -14.56 6.21 -13.06
C PRO A 362 -15.78 5.90 -13.91
N PRO A 363 -17.00 6.37 -13.53
CA PRO A 363 -18.21 6.15 -14.33
C PRO A 363 -18.11 6.65 -15.77
N SER A 364 -17.31 7.69 -15.98
CA SER A 364 -17.07 8.31 -17.29
C SER A 364 -15.99 7.63 -18.14
N SER A 365 -15.33 6.57 -17.63
CA SER A 365 -14.34 5.84 -18.42
C SER A 365 -14.97 5.23 -19.68
N PRO A 366 -14.45 5.54 -20.89
CA PRO A 366 -14.91 4.93 -22.13
C PRO A 366 -14.48 3.46 -22.26
N LYS A 367 -13.56 3.00 -21.42
CA LYS A 367 -12.97 1.65 -21.43
C LYS A 367 -13.39 0.81 -20.20
N LYS A 368 -14.53 1.15 -19.60
CA LYS A 368 -15.03 0.53 -18.36
C LYS A 368 -15.05 -1.01 -18.42
N GLU A 369 -15.42 -1.60 -19.56
CA GLU A 369 -15.44 -3.07 -19.69
C GLU A 369 -14.02 -3.66 -19.68
N GLN A 370 -13.06 -3.04 -20.32
CA GLN A 370 -11.64 -3.45 -20.28
C GLN A 370 -11.08 -3.26 -18.88
N ALA A 371 -11.36 -2.13 -18.24
CA ALA A 371 -10.96 -1.86 -16.85
C ALA A 371 -11.48 -2.94 -15.89
N LEU A 372 -12.75 -3.34 -16.03
CA LEU A 372 -13.34 -4.42 -15.24
C LEU A 372 -12.64 -5.78 -15.46
N GLN A 373 -12.20 -6.08 -16.70
CA GLN A 373 -11.45 -7.31 -16.96
C GLN A 373 -10.08 -7.30 -16.27
N ILE A 374 -9.39 -6.17 -16.29
CA ILE A 374 -8.11 -6.00 -15.58
C ILE A 374 -8.32 -6.13 -14.08
N VAL A 375 -9.30 -5.42 -13.50
CA VAL A 375 -9.61 -5.52 -12.07
C VAL A 375 -10.01 -6.94 -11.68
N LYS A 376 -10.79 -7.63 -12.52
CA LYS A 376 -11.13 -9.04 -12.30
C LYS A 376 -9.89 -9.94 -12.26
N TRP A 377 -8.94 -9.73 -13.14
CA TRP A 377 -7.70 -10.48 -13.14
C TRP A 377 -6.86 -10.14 -11.89
N LEU A 378 -6.75 -8.86 -11.53
CA LEU A 378 -6.00 -8.42 -10.35
C LEU A 378 -6.50 -9.08 -9.04
N VAL A 379 -7.80 -9.36 -8.92
CA VAL A 379 -8.36 -10.06 -7.75
C VAL A 379 -8.57 -11.57 -7.97
N SER A 380 -8.14 -12.11 -9.11
CA SER A 380 -8.14 -13.55 -9.35
C SER A 380 -7.01 -14.24 -8.58
N GLU A 381 -7.07 -15.58 -8.46
CA GLU A 381 -5.97 -16.34 -7.84
C GLU A 381 -4.63 -16.11 -8.56
N GLU A 382 -4.64 -15.95 -9.88
CA GLU A 382 -3.41 -15.68 -10.65
C GLU A 382 -2.84 -14.31 -10.30
N GLY A 383 -3.62 -13.23 -10.42
CA GLY A 383 -3.19 -11.87 -10.11
C GLY A 383 -2.78 -11.70 -8.64
N GLN A 384 -3.52 -12.31 -7.72
CA GLN A 384 -3.19 -12.26 -6.29
C GLN A 384 -1.96 -13.10 -5.95
N THR A 385 -1.68 -14.19 -6.69
CA THR A 385 -0.43 -14.95 -6.58
C THR A 385 0.75 -14.10 -7.04
N GLU A 386 0.60 -13.34 -8.11
CA GLU A 386 1.63 -12.44 -8.63
C GLU A 386 1.95 -11.34 -7.60
N LEU A 387 0.95 -10.62 -7.12
CA LEU A 387 1.11 -9.59 -6.07
C LEU A 387 1.77 -10.18 -4.81
N SER A 388 1.28 -11.33 -4.33
CA SER A 388 1.80 -11.97 -3.13
C SER A 388 3.26 -12.40 -3.31
N SER A 389 3.64 -12.89 -4.49
CA SER A 389 5.02 -13.31 -4.76
C SER A 389 6.03 -12.16 -4.64
N HIS A 390 5.58 -10.94 -4.85
CA HIS A 390 6.36 -9.71 -4.70
C HIS A 390 6.23 -9.07 -3.30
N GLY A 391 5.85 -9.84 -2.28
CA GLY A 391 5.87 -9.39 -0.88
C GLY A 391 4.69 -8.49 -0.49
N VAL A 392 3.59 -8.56 -1.22
CA VAL A 392 2.36 -7.79 -0.97
C VAL A 392 1.30 -8.72 -0.38
N LYS A 393 0.69 -8.36 0.75
CA LYS A 393 -0.39 -9.18 1.31
C LYS A 393 -1.64 -9.09 0.44
N ALA A 394 -1.98 -10.21 -0.17
CA ALA A 394 -3.15 -10.36 -1.02
C ALA A 394 -4.47 -10.26 -0.24
N VAL A 395 -5.51 -9.74 -0.89
CA VAL A 395 -6.88 -9.74 -0.34
C VAL A 395 -7.60 -11.06 -0.53
N LEU A 396 -7.22 -11.87 -1.52
CA LEU A 396 -7.66 -13.25 -1.72
C LEU A 396 -6.65 -14.19 -1.03
N GLN A 397 -7.09 -15.01 -0.09
CA GLN A 397 -6.21 -15.79 0.76
C GLN A 397 -6.40 -17.31 0.55
N THR A 398 -6.27 -17.78 -0.70
CA THR A 398 -6.18 -19.23 -0.97
C THR A 398 -4.80 -19.76 -0.55
N ASP A 399 -4.70 -21.08 -0.29
CA ASP A 399 -3.43 -21.70 0.08
C ASP A 399 -2.31 -21.39 -0.92
N LYS A 400 -2.62 -21.36 -2.21
CA LYS A 400 -1.66 -21.03 -3.28
C LYS A 400 -1.16 -19.59 -3.15
N VAL A 401 -2.06 -18.63 -2.94
CA VAL A 401 -1.71 -17.21 -2.78
C VAL A 401 -0.87 -17.00 -1.53
N VAL A 402 -1.31 -17.54 -0.39
CA VAL A 402 -0.58 -17.44 0.88
C VAL A 402 0.84 -18.02 0.77
N GLN A 403 0.97 -19.21 0.16
CA GLN A 403 2.27 -19.85 -0.03
C GLN A 403 3.18 -19.18 -1.04
N SER A 404 2.67 -18.27 -1.86
CA SER A 404 3.49 -17.53 -2.85
C SER A 404 4.20 -16.31 -2.24
N PHE A 405 3.81 -15.86 -1.04
CA PHE A 405 4.30 -14.62 -0.46
C PHE A 405 5.84 -14.53 -0.48
N GLY A 406 6.34 -13.44 -1.06
CA GLY A 406 7.77 -13.10 -1.11
C GLY A 406 8.64 -14.00 -2.01
N LYS A 407 8.08 -14.98 -2.72
CA LYS A 407 8.90 -15.92 -3.51
C LYS A 407 9.65 -15.32 -4.70
N ALA A 408 9.18 -14.20 -5.22
CA ALA A 408 9.87 -13.45 -6.26
C ALA A 408 10.99 -12.55 -5.70
N ILE A 409 11.08 -12.42 -4.38
CA ILE A 409 12.06 -11.57 -3.68
C ILE A 409 13.08 -12.48 -2.98
N PRO A 410 14.30 -12.65 -3.54
CA PRO A 410 15.31 -13.55 -2.97
C PRO A 410 15.63 -13.25 -1.51
N GLU A 411 15.60 -11.97 -1.12
CA GLU A 411 15.92 -11.49 0.22
C GLU A 411 14.90 -11.94 1.27
N LEU A 412 13.66 -12.22 0.86
CA LEU A 412 12.61 -12.75 1.75
C LEU A 412 12.65 -14.27 1.86
N ALA A 413 13.35 -14.98 0.96
CA ALA A 413 13.32 -16.45 0.90
C ALA A 413 13.84 -17.14 2.17
N GLU A 414 14.75 -16.49 2.89
CA GLU A 414 15.33 -16.98 4.15
C GLU A 414 14.56 -16.54 5.40
N ILE A 415 13.53 -15.71 5.22
CA ILE A 415 12.72 -15.17 6.33
C ILE A 415 11.42 -15.97 6.43
N ASP A 416 11.10 -16.46 7.64
CA ASP A 416 9.77 -17.04 7.88
C ASP A 416 8.70 -15.93 7.89
N THR A 417 7.96 -15.84 6.80
CA THR A 417 6.89 -14.86 6.60
C THR A 417 5.49 -15.43 6.86
N SER A 418 5.38 -16.62 7.43
CA SER A 418 4.08 -17.29 7.68
C SER A 418 3.13 -16.45 8.55
N ALA A 419 3.68 -15.57 9.39
CA ALA A 419 2.91 -14.68 10.26
C ALA A 419 2.17 -13.55 9.50
N VAL A 420 2.52 -13.26 8.25
CA VAL A 420 1.91 -12.19 7.44
C VAL A 420 0.39 -12.41 7.25
N TYR A 421 0.00 -13.66 7.12
CA TYR A 421 -1.41 -14.04 6.95
C TYR A 421 -2.05 -14.56 8.24
N TRP A 422 -1.39 -14.34 9.39
CA TRP A 422 -1.96 -14.74 10.67
C TRP A 422 -3.05 -13.76 11.11
N GLY A 423 -4.19 -14.33 11.55
CA GLY A 423 -5.30 -13.56 12.10
C GLY A 423 -6.16 -12.85 11.04
N GLU A 424 -7.09 -12.05 11.55
CA GLU A 424 -8.05 -11.30 10.75
C GLU A 424 -7.89 -9.80 11.03
N ASN A 425 -8.00 -8.97 10.01
CA ASN A 425 -7.97 -7.52 10.19
C ASN A 425 -9.17 -7.05 11.01
N ALA A 426 -8.95 -6.10 11.91
CA ALA A 426 -9.99 -5.50 12.71
C ALA A 426 -11.14 -4.97 11.83
N ALA A 427 -12.35 -5.09 12.35
CA ALA A 427 -13.52 -4.59 11.67
C ALA A 427 -13.45 -3.08 11.49
N ILE A 428 -13.95 -2.65 10.36
CA ILE A 428 -14.19 -1.24 10.09
C ILE A 428 -15.63 -0.97 10.51
N SER A 429 -15.81 -0.16 11.54
CA SER A 429 -17.13 0.20 12.00
C SER A 429 -17.43 1.66 11.71
N ASN A 430 -18.64 1.88 11.20
CA ASN A 430 -19.33 3.17 11.17
C ASN A 430 -18.55 4.32 10.49
N TYR A 431 -18.60 4.37 9.17
CA TYR A 431 -18.03 5.44 8.35
C TYR A 431 -18.95 6.66 8.32
N GLN A 432 -18.91 7.49 9.33
CA GLN A 432 -19.50 8.83 9.30
C GLN A 432 -18.40 9.87 9.36
N ASN A 433 -18.62 11.01 8.72
CA ASN A 433 -17.70 12.18 8.72
C ASN A 433 -16.29 11.86 8.17
N THR A 434 -16.22 11.19 7.08
CA THR A 434 -14.99 10.66 6.51
C THR A 434 -14.17 11.70 5.75
N GLU A 435 -14.77 12.81 5.37
CA GLU A 435 -14.04 13.99 4.96
C GLU A 435 -13.05 14.48 6.03
N TYR A 436 -13.28 14.12 7.29
CA TYR A 436 -12.40 14.42 8.42
C TYR A 436 -11.61 13.22 8.92
N TRP A 437 -11.49 12.16 8.14
CA TRP A 437 -10.81 10.94 8.59
C TRP A 437 -9.34 11.14 8.98
N ASP A 438 -8.64 12.07 8.34
CA ASP A 438 -7.26 12.43 8.68
C ASP A 438 -7.17 13.24 9.98
N LEU A 439 -7.99 12.91 10.97
CA LEU A 439 -7.89 13.55 12.28
C LEU A 439 -6.45 13.50 12.79
N PRO A 440 -5.96 14.58 13.38
CA PRO A 440 -4.59 14.64 13.88
C PRO A 440 -4.41 13.80 15.16
N LEU A 441 -4.77 12.51 15.12
CA LEU A 441 -4.57 11.58 16.24
C LEU A 441 -3.09 11.45 16.60
N TRP A 442 -2.19 11.69 15.62
CA TRP A 442 -0.76 11.81 15.85
C TRP A 442 -0.39 12.87 16.89
N SER A 443 -1.21 13.92 17.09
CA SER A 443 -0.96 14.96 18.08
C SER A 443 -0.96 14.41 19.50
N VAL A 444 -1.76 13.37 19.78
CA VAL A 444 -1.78 12.71 21.09
C VAL A 444 -0.38 12.27 21.51
N TYR A 445 0.35 11.60 20.65
CA TYR A 445 1.69 11.11 20.97
C TYR A 445 2.80 12.09 20.63
N ARG A 446 2.87 12.57 19.39
CA ARG A 446 3.99 13.39 18.94
C ARG A 446 4.06 14.73 19.66
N GLN A 447 2.91 15.34 19.89
CA GLN A 447 2.85 16.65 20.54
C GLN A 447 2.73 16.51 22.05
N HIS A 448 1.66 15.92 22.53
CA HIS A 448 1.30 16.02 23.94
C HIS A 448 2.06 15.02 24.83
N ILE A 449 2.41 13.84 24.33
CA ILE A 449 3.20 12.89 25.13
C ILE A 449 4.69 13.10 24.93
N LEU A 450 5.20 12.95 23.68
CA LEU A 450 6.64 12.92 23.44
C LEU A 450 7.29 14.29 23.58
N ARG A 451 6.65 15.35 23.08
CA ARG A 451 7.21 16.70 23.12
C ARG A 451 6.91 17.42 24.43
N ASP A 452 5.66 17.38 24.89
CA ASP A 452 5.18 18.18 26.03
C ASP A 452 5.29 17.39 27.35
N GLY A 453 5.54 16.07 27.32
CA GLY A 453 5.73 15.24 28.51
C GLY A 453 4.44 14.95 29.28
N GLY A 454 3.28 15.04 28.61
CA GLY A 454 1.97 14.80 29.21
C GLY A 454 1.66 13.32 29.43
N THR A 455 0.66 13.05 30.28
CA THR A 455 0.09 11.70 30.42
C THR A 455 -0.88 11.39 29.28
N PRO A 456 -1.20 10.11 29.00
CA PRO A 456 -2.23 9.73 28.03
C PRO A 456 -3.57 10.46 28.21
N GLU A 457 -4.04 10.56 29.46
CA GLU A 457 -5.28 11.26 29.78
C GLU A 457 -5.25 12.76 29.41
N GLN A 458 -4.13 13.43 29.72
CA GLN A 458 -3.95 14.83 29.36
C GLN A 458 -3.86 14.99 27.84
N ALA A 459 -3.12 14.12 27.15
CA ALA A 459 -2.93 14.14 25.73
C ALA A 459 -4.25 13.94 24.96
N LEU A 460 -5.03 12.92 25.33
CA LEU A 460 -6.34 12.66 24.73
C LEU A 460 -7.31 13.82 24.96
N SER A 461 -7.33 14.39 26.18
CA SER A 461 -8.17 15.52 26.51
C SER A 461 -7.82 16.78 25.70
N LEU A 462 -6.52 17.08 25.55
CA LEU A 462 -6.06 18.24 24.75
C LEU A 462 -6.37 18.04 23.27
N SER A 463 -6.09 16.87 22.72
CA SER A 463 -6.39 16.58 21.32
C SER A 463 -7.88 16.67 21.03
N GLN A 464 -8.74 16.15 21.92
CA GLN A 464 -10.20 16.25 21.76
C GLN A 464 -10.72 17.67 21.86
N GLN A 465 -10.15 18.49 22.76
CA GLN A 465 -10.66 19.85 23.03
C GLN A 465 -10.07 20.90 22.11
N GLN A 466 -8.91 20.67 21.52
CA GLN A 466 -8.18 21.69 20.77
C GLN A 466 -7.79 21.24 19.36
N ASP A 467 -7.02 20.14 19.23
CA ASP A 467 -6.40 19.80 17.94
C ASP A 467 -7.45 19.38 16.92
N ILE A 468 -8.35 18.48 17.30
CA ILE A 468 -9.38 17.96 16.41
C ILE A 468 -10.41 19.03 16.01
N PRO A 469 -10.98 19.82 16.93
CA PRO A 469 -11.86 20.92 16.54
C PRO A 469 -11.19 21.96 15.65
N ASN A 470 -9.92 22.29 15.93
CA ASN A 470 -9.15 23.21 15.09
C ASN A 470 -8.91 22.63 13.68
N TYR A 471 -8.62 21.35 13.59
CA TYR A 471 -8.46 20.66 12.32
C TYR A 471 -9.75 20.67 11.51
N ILE A 472 -10.88 20.23 12.10
CA ILE A 472 -12.20 20.23 11.44
C ILE A 472 -12.54 21.63 10.93
N LYS A 473 -12.33 22.65 11.75
CA LYS A 473 -12.54 24.05 11.37
C LYS A 473 -11.65 24.47 10.20
N ALA A 474 -10.36 24.17 10.27
CA ALA A 474 -9.41 24.51 9.21
C ALA A 474 -9.75 23.82 7.89
N GLN A 475 -10.16 22.56 7.92
CA GLN A 475 -10.61 21.84 6.73
C GLN A 475 -11.87 22.45 6.12
N SER A 476 -12.81 22.90 6.96
CA SER A 476 -14.03 23.56 6.48
C SER A 476 -13.78 24.94 5.89
N GLU A 477 -12.81 25.69 6.45
CA GLU A 477 -12.46 27.06 5.99
C GLU A 477 -11.58 27.04 4.73
N ALA A 478 -10.74 26.01 4.56
CA ALA A 478 -9.91 25.86 3.37
C ALA A 478 -10.76 25.67 2.10
N GLY A 479 -12.04 25.35 2.28
CA GLY A 479 -12.91 25.00 1.17
C GLY A 479 -12.45 23.71 0.49
N LYS A 480 -13.29 23.14 -0.38
CA LYS A 480 -12.92 21.97 -1.20
C LYS A 480 -12.01 22.35 -2.39
N ASP A 481 -11.22 23.41 -2.26
CA ASP A 481 -10.21 23.82 -3.23
C ASP A 481 -8.91 23.04 -2.95
N TRP A 482 -8.88 21.83 -3.50
CA TRP A 482 -7.71 20.93 -3.52
C TRP A 482 -7.11 20.90 -4.90
#